data_14436067b8f039a5a821baafeb7a0774
#
_entry.id   14436067b8f039a5a821baafeb7a0774
#
_cell.length_a   1.000
_cell.length_b   1.000
_cell.length_c   1.000
_cell.angle_alpha   90.00
_cell.angle_beta   90.00
_cell.angle_gamma   90.00
#
_symmetry.space_group_name_H-M   'P 1'
#
loop_
_entity.id
_entity.type
_entity.pdbx_description
1 polymer ?
#
loop_
_entity_poly.entity_id
_entity_poly.type
_entity_poly.pdbx_seq_one_letter_code
_entity_poly.pdbx_strand_id
1 'polypeptide(L)'
;MRHAKAEQSAPSDYERQLSDRGMADAAAAGTWLAARDVVPDQALVSAAVRTQQTWEAVADGAGWDLEGTLEEALYEAGPETALDLVRQTEDHVRTLVVVGHNPTMASLAALLDDGHGDDEASTEVTVGFPTSALAVFSYDGDWADLDEASASVVAYHVGRG
;
A
#
# COMPACT_ATOMS: atom_id res chain seq x y z
N MET A 1 0.79 -1.06 -0.35
CA MET A 1 0.07 -1.20 -1.64
C MET A 1 0.75 -0.38 -2.74
N ARG A 2 0.89 -0.92 -3.93
CA ARG A 2 1.28 -0.15 -5.13
C ARG A 2 0.06 0.50 -5.76
N HIS A 3 0.20 1.73 -6.27
CA HIS A 3 -0.88 2.41 -7.00
C HIS A 3 -1.46 1.54 -8.14
N ALA A 4 -2.72 1.79 -8.48
CA ALA A 4 -3.42 1.09 -9.57
C ALA A 4 -2.96 1.59 -10.95
N LYS A 5 -3.51 0.99 -12.02
CA LYS A 5 -3.10 1.30 -13.40
C LYS A 5 -3.42 2.76 -13.75
N ALA A 6 -2.38 3.53 -14.09
CA ALA A 6 -2.50 4.91 -14.50
C ALA A 6 -2.45 5.07 -16.02
N GLU A 7 -3.01 6.18 -16.53
CA GLU A 7 -2.86 6.64 -17.89
C GLU A 7 -1.39 6.89 -18.22
N GLN A 8 -1.01 6.71 -19.48
CA GLN A 8 0.39 6.87 -19.90
C GLN A 8 0.76 8.32 -20.18
N SER A 9 -0.20 9.18 -20.48
CA SER A 9 0.02 10.58 -20.81
C SER A 9 -0.65 11.52 -19.83
N ALA A 10 0.09 12.56 -19.42
CA ALA A 10 -0.34 13.69 -18.63
C ALA A 10 0.66 14.83 -18.84
N PRO A 11 0.37 16.07 -18.38
CA PRO A 11 1.35 17.17 -18.44
C PRO A 11 2.67 16.86 -17.73
N SER A 12 2.63 16.07 -16.64
CA SER A 12 3.79 15.56 -15.92
C SER A 12 3.53 14.14 -15.41
N ASP A 13 4.58 13.41 -15.02
CA ASP A 13 4.41 12.08 -14.39
C ASP A 13 3.59 12.16 -13.10
N TYR A 14 3.78 13.22 -12.32
CA TYR A 14 3.07 13.46 -11.07
C TYR A 14 1.55 13.57 -11.26
N GLU A 15 1.10 14.19 -12.37
CA GLU A 15 -0.30 14.44 -12.68
C GLU A 15 -1.01 13.27 -13.40
N ARG A 16 -0.32 12.16 -13.66
CA ARG A 16 -0.94 10.99 -14.29
C ARG A 16 -2.07 10.45 -13.43
N GLN A 17 -3.25 10.40 -13.99
CA GLN A 17 -4.48 9.88 -13.35
C GLN A 17 -4.57 8.36 -13.52
N LEU A 18 -5.41 7.73 -12.73
CA LEU A 18 -5.79 6.34 -12.98
C LEU A 18 -6.58 6.22 -14.27
N SER A 19 -6.40 5.11 -14.98
CA SER A 19 -7.31 4.69 -16.04
C SER A 19 -8.62 4.16 -15.42
N ASP A 20 -9.69 4.05 -16.22
CA ASP A 20 -10.97 3.44 -15.78
C ASP A 20 -10.74 2.04 -15.20
N ARG A 21 -9.86 1.26 -15.82
CA ARG A 21 -9.45 -0.04 -15.29
C ARG A 21 -8.73 0.08 -13.96
N GLY A 22 -7.87 1.08 -13.79
CA GLY A 22 -7.16 1.31 -12.53
C GLY A 22 -8.12 1.65 -11.39
N MET A 23 -9.14 2.44 -11.66
CA MET A 23 -10.20 2.74 -10.70
C MET A 23 -10.94 1.47 -10.25
N ALA A 24 -11.34 0.63 -11.21
CA ALA A 24 -12.01 -0.64 -10.92
C ALA A 24 -11.09 -1.62 -10.14
N ASP A 25 -9.82 -1.76 -10.56
CA ASP A 25 -8.83 -2.60 -9.88
C ASP A 25 -8.60 -2.13 -8.43
N ALA A 26 -8.54 -0.83 -8.16
CA ALA A 26 -8.37 -0.28 -6.82
C ALA A 26 -9.61 -0.49 -5.94
N ALA A 27 -10.81 -0.27 -6.47
CA ALA A 27 -12.06 -0.54 -5.75
C ALA A 27 -12.19 -2.03 -5.38
N ALA A 28 -11.80 -2.94 -6.29
CA ALA A 28 -11.79 -4.38 -6.01
C ALA A 28 -10.80 -4.74 -4.89
N ALA A 29 -9.63 -4.07 -4.82
CA ALA A 29 -8.68 -4.24 -3.72
C ALA A 29 -9.30 -3.80 -2.38
N GLY A 30 -10.04 -2.70 -2.35
CA GLY A 30 -10.77 -2.24 -1.17
C GLY A 30 -11.83 -3.24 -0.71
N THR A 31 -12.65 -3.72 -1.63
CA THR A 31 -13.65 -4.78 -1.35
C THR A 31 -12.99 -6.03 -0.77
N TRP A 32 -11.83 -6.43 -1.30
CA TRP A 32 -11.09 -7.58 -0.82
C TRP A 32 -10.55 -7.39 0.61
N LEU A 33 -10.05 -6.19 0.95
CA LEU A 33 -9.60 -5.85 2.29
C LEU A 33 -10.76 -5.84 3.29
N ALA A 34 -11.88 -5.21 2.94
CA ALA A 34 -13.09 -5.18 3.80
C ALA A 34 -13.64 -6.58 4.08
N ALA A 35 -13.62 -7.48 3.10
CA ALA A 35 -14.04 -8.87 3.27
C ALA A 35 -13.14 -9.68 4.23
N ARG A 36 -12.00 -9.11 4.65
CA ARG A 36 -11.05 -9.66 5.62
C ARG A 36 -11.03 -8.90 6.95
N ASP A 37 -12.06 -8.10 7.18
CA ASP A 37 -12.20 -7.28 8.38
C ASP A 37 -11.03 -6.32 8.63
N VAL A 38 -10.30 -5.94 7.56
CA VAL A 38 -9.26 -4.90 7.65
C VAL A 38 -9.96 -3.55 7.73
N VAL A 39 -9.70 -2.82 8.80
CA VAL A 39 -10.21 -1.46 9.02
C VAL A 39 -9.03 -0.57 9.38
N PRO A 40 -8.56 0.29 8.47
CA PRO A 40 -7.42 1.17 8.75
C PRO A 40 -7.80 2.34 9.66
N ASP A 41 -6.87 2.71 10.55
CA ASP A 41 -6.94 3.93 11.35
C ASP A 41 -6.28 5.11 10.64
N GLN A 42 -5.30 4.82 9.76
CA GLN A 42 -4.57 5.81 8.98
C GLN A 42 -4.16 5.25 7.62
N ALA A 43 -4.06 6.13 6.64
CA ALA A 43 -3.45 5.85 5.34
C ALA A 43 -2.38 6.90 5.02
N LEU A 44 -1.14 6.46 4.76
CA LEU A 44 -0.08 7.28 4.20
C LEU A 44 -0.08 7.09 2.68
N VAL A 45 -0.28 8.17 1.95
CA VAL A 45 -0.49 8.13 0.50
C VAL A 45 0.50 9.05 -0.18
N SER A 46 1.30 8.54 -1.12
CA SER A 46 2.14 9.39 -1.96
C SER A 46 1.29 10.48 -2.63
N ALA A 47 1.82 11.70 -2.67
CA ALA A 47 1.08 12.87 -3.15
C ALA A 47 0.86 12.93 -4.68
N ALA A 48 1.34 11.96 -5.48
CA ALA A 48 1.01 11.88 -6.90
C ALA A 48 -0.47 11.58 -7.13
N VAL A 49 -1.05 12.11 -8.20
CA VAL A 49 -2.50 11.97 -8.47
C VAL A 49 -2.95 10.51 -8.50
N ARG A 50 -2.19 9.62 -9.16
CA ARG A 50 -2.54 8.19 -9.26
C ARG A 50 -2.59 7.45 -7.93
N THR A 51 -1.78 7.85 -6.96
CA THR A 51 -1.79 7.26 -5.60
C THR A 51 -2.96 7.78 -4.78
N GLN A 52 -3.28 9.07 -4.88
CA GLN A 52 -4.46 9.65 -4.26
C GLN A 52 -5.73 8.97 -4.76
N GLN A 53 -5.92 8.89 -6.08
CA GLN A 53 -7.06 8.22 -6.69
C GLN A 53 -7.12 6.72 -6.38
N THR A 54 -5.95 6.07 -6.22
CA THR A 54 -5.90 4.66 -5.78
C THR A 54 -6.48 4.52 -4.38
N TRP A 55 -6.07 5.38 -3.44
CA TRP A 55 -6.60 5.35 -2.08
C TRP A 55 -8.09 5.65 -2.04
N GLU A 56 -8.53 6.70 -2.71
CA GLU A 56 -9.97 7.07 -2.81
C GLU A 56 -10.81 5.89 -3.30
N ALA A 57 -10.40 5.24 -4.39
CA ALA A 57 -11.11 4.08 -4.93
C ALA A 57 -11.06 2.85 -4.01
N VAL A 58 -9.95 2.63 -3.29
CA VAL A 58 -9.85 1.57 -2.27
C VAL A 58 -10.82 1.84 -1.13
N ALA A 59 -10.82 3.06 -0.60
CA ALA A 59 -11.70 3.47 0.51
C ALA A 59 -13.19 3.34 0.11
N ASP A 60 -13.55 3.83 -1.07
CA ASP A 60 -14.90 3.69 -1.62
C ASP A 60 -15.31 2.20 -1.76
N GLY A 61 -14.44 1.37 -2.35
CA GLY A 61 -14.70 -0.05 -2.54
C GLY A 61 -14.82 -0.83 -1.24
N ALA A 62 -14.16 -0.38 -0.19
CA ALA A 62 -14.22 -0.95 1.15
C ALA A 62 -15.35 -0.37 2.03
N GLY A 63 -15.93 0.76 1.63
CA GLY A 63 -16.92 1.49 2.42
C GLY A 63 -16.31 2.22 3.63
N TRP A 64 -15.02 2.64 3.53
CA TRP A 64 -14.34 3.39 4.57
C TRP A 64 -14.49 4.90 4.37
N ASP A 65 -14.79 5.61 5.46
CA ASP A 65 -14.80 7.08 5.52
C ASP A 65 -13.48 7.54 6.17
N LEU A 66 -12.38 7.37 5.44
CA LEU A 66 -11.03 7.70 5.90
C LEU A 66 -10.25 8.43 4.81
N GLU A 67 -9.89 9.68 5.06
CA GLU A 67 -9.02 10.45 4.17
C GLU A 67 -7.56 9.97 4.27
N GLY A 68 -6.85 9.97 3.15
CA GLY A 68 -5.43 9.68 3.11
C GLY A 68 -4.59 10.89 3.53
N THR A 69 -3.58 10.65 4.37
CA THR A 69 -2.53 11.63 4.66
C THR A 69 -1.55 11.65 3.50
N LEU A 70 -1.47 12.79 2.80
CA LEU A 70 -0.59 12.93 1.64
C LEU A 70 0.87 13.15 2.06
N GLU A 71 1.75 12.31 1.54
CA GLU A 71 3.19 12.33 1.81
C GLU A 71 3.99 12.55 0.51
N GLU A 72 4.52 13.76 0.33
CA GLU A 72 5.36 14.07 -0.82
C GLU A 72 6.65 13.24 -0.83
N ALA A 73 7.19 12.95 0.33
CA ALA A 73 8.39 12.15 0.48
C ALA A 73 8.23 10.71 -0.07
N LEU A 74 7.00 10.19 -0.18
CA LEU A 74 6.74 8.87 -0.78
C LEU A 74 6.82 8.87 -2.31
N TYR A 75 6.79 10.02 -2.98
CA TYR A 75 6.74 10.08 -4.46
C TYR A 75 8.02 9.52 -5.10
N GLU A 76 9.19 9.89 -4.58
CA GLU A 76 10.49 9.42 -5.07
C GLU A 76 11.27 8.65 -3.99
N ALA A 77 10.57 8.09 -3.01
CA ALA A 77 11.17 7.40 -1.88
C ALA A 77 11.91 6.12 -2.30
N GLY A 78 13.03 5.84 -1.62
CA GLY A 78 13.54 4.48 -1.49
C GLY A 78 12.82 3.73 -0.35
N PRO A 79 13.07 2.40 -0.21
CA PRO A 79 12.43 1.61 0.82
C PRO A 79 12.75 2.07 2.25
N GLU A 80 13.97 2.55 2.50
CA GLU A 80 14.37 3.10 3.80
C GLU A 80 13.57 4.36 4.16
N THR A 81 13.41 5.29 3.21
CA THR A 81 12.60 6.50 3.43
C THR A 81 11.13 6.14 3.70
N ALA A 82 10.59 5.17 2.98
CA ALA A 82 9.23 4.70 3.21
C ALA A 82 9.09 4.03 4.59
N LEU A 83 10.07 3.24 5.01
CA LEU A 83 10.11 2.65 6.35
C LEU A 83 10.18 3.71 7.44
N ASP A 84 11.02 4.74 7.27
CA ASP A 84 11.14 5.85 8.23
C ASP A 84 9.84 6.66 8.37
N LEU A 85 9.05 6.79 7.30
CA LEU A 85 7.72 7.39 7.37
C LEU A 85 6.74 6.51 8.16
N VAL A 86 6.79 5.20 7.96
CA VAL A 86 5.98 4.25 8.74
C VAL A 86 6.34 4.31 10.23
N ARG A 87 7.63 4.40 10.57
CA ARG A 87 8.12 4.51 11.95
C ARG A 87 7.64 5.76 12.69
N GLN A 88 7.24 6.80 11.96
CA GLN A 88 6.69 8.04 12.52
C GLN A 88 5.19 7.96 12.83
N THR A 89 4.55 6.83 12.55
CA THR A 89 3.15 6.59 12.86
C THR A 89 2.93 6.66 14.37
N GLU A 90 1.85 7.31 14.78
CA GLU A 90 1.53 7.46 16.21
C GLU A 90 1.07 6.13 16.84
N ASP A 91 1.37 5.92 18.11
CA ASP A 91 1.12 4.66 18.85
C ASP A 91 -0.36 4.26 18.91
N HIS A 92 -1.28 5.22 18.76
CA HIS A 92 -2.72 4.95 18.78
C HIS A 92 -3.22 4.31 17.47
N VAL A 93 -2.47 4.42 16.38
CA VAL A 93 -2.78 3.79 15.08
C VAL A 93 -2.47 2.30 15.17
N ARG A 94 -3.47 1.46 14.97
CA ARG A 94 -3.32 -0.01 15.04
C ARG A 94 -3.20 -0.63 13.65
N THR A 95 -3.83 -0.01 12.65
CA THR A 95 -3.81 -0.47 11.28
C THR A 95 -3.46 0.68 10.34
N LEU A 96 -2.34 0.56 9.65
CA LEU A 96 -1.82 1.55 8.70
C LEU A 96 -1.86 0.99 7.27
N VAL A 97 -2.36 1.78 6.34
CA VAL A 97 -2.21 1.53 4.91
C VAL A 97 -1.15 2.47 4.34
N VAL A 98 -0.26 1.95 3.50
CA VAL A 98 0.73 2.75 2.76
C VAL A 98 0.49 2.55 1.26
N VAL A 99 0.28 3.64 0.52
CA VAL A 99 0.07 3.64 -0.93
C VAL A 99 1.19 4.41 -1.62
N GLY A 100 1.96 3.70 -2.45
CA GLY A 100 3.12 4.28 -3.11
C GLY A 100 3.41 3.68 -4.49
N HIS A 101 4.68 3.71 -4.87
CA HIS A 101 5.18 3.39 -6.20
C HIS A 101 6.19 2.25 -6.15
N ASN A 102 6.38 1.55 -7.27
CA ASN A 102 7.52 0.65 -7.44
C ASN A 102 8.73 1.44 -7.98
N PRO A 103 9.95 0.99 -7.61
CA PRO A 103 10.26 -0.26 -6.89
C PRO A 103 10.03 -0.19 -5.36
N THR A 104 9.76 0.96 -4.78
CA THR A 104 9.72 1.20 -3.33
C THR A 104 8.77 0.26 -2.60
N MET A 105 7.52 0.13 -3.05
CA MET A 105 6.53 -0.72 -2.37
C MET A 105 6.90 -2.21 -2.43
N ALA A 106 7.41 -2.68 -3.56
CA ALA A 106 7.90 -4.05 -3.69
C ALA A 106 9.09 -4.32 -2.76
N SER A 107 10.06 -3.39 -2.75
CA SER A 107 11.27 -3.51 -1.92
C SER A 107 10.94 -3.41 -0.43
N LEU A 108 10.05 -2.51 -0.03
CA LEU A 108 9.60 -2.39 1.36
C LEU A 108 8.88 -3.66 1.82
N ALA A 109 7.99 -4.21 0.98
CA ALA A 109 7.29 -5.45 1.32
C ALA A 109 8.26 -6.62 1.51
N ALA A 110 9.24 -6.77 0.62
CA ALA A 110 10.27 -7.80 0.74
C ALA A 110 11.21 -7.57 1.94
N LEU A 111 11.50 -6.30 2.27
CA LEU A 111 12.35 -5.92 3.40
C LEU A 111 11.71 -6.30 4.74
N LEU A 112 10.41 -6.06 4.89
CA LEU A 112 9.69 -6.27 6.14
C LEU A 112 9.41 -7.73 6.46
N ASP A 113 9.29 -8.59 5.44
CA ASP A 113 8.92 -10.00 5.60
C ASP A 113 9.95 -10.78 6.40
N ASP A 114 9.52 -11.33 7.54
CA ASP A 114 10.33 -12.16 8.43
C ASP A 114 10.35 -13.65 8.03
N GLY A 115 9.58 -14.04 7.02
CA GLY A 115 9.46 -15.41 6.53
C GLY A 115 8.69 -16.36 7.46
N HIS A 116 7.98 -15.84 8.48
CA HIS A 116 7.20 -16.65 9.43
C HIS A 116 5.69 -16.57 9.20
N GLY A 117 5.26 -15.81 8.18
CA GLY A 117 3.85 -15.62 7.86
C GLY A 117 3.29 -16.71 6.94
N ASP A 118 2.53 -16.29 5.93
CA ASP A 118 1.96 -17.16 4.92
C ASP A 118 2.97 -17.41 3.79
N ASP A 119 3.37 -18.66 3.57
CA ASP A 119 4.41 -19.05 2.58
C ASP A 119 4.04 -18.66 1.14
N GLU A 120 2.75 -18.76 0.77
CA GLU A 120 2.27 -18.40 -0.56
C GLU A 120 2.33 -16.88 -0.74
N ALA A 121 1.84 -16.12 0.23
CA ALA A 121 1.88 -14.65 0.22
C ALA A 121 3.33 -14.12 0.18
N SER A 122 4.26 -14.69 0.96
CA SER A 122 5.69 -14.32 0.92
C SER A 122 6.30 -14.61 -0.45
N THR A 123 5.97 -15.75 -1.05
CA THR A 123 6.40 -16.08 -2.41
C THR A 123 5.87 -15.07 -3.42
N GLU A 124 4.58 -14.73 -3.38
CA GLU A 124 3.95 -13.78 -4.31
C GLU A 124 4.58 -12.37 -4.20
N VAL A 125 4.92 -11.91 -2.99
CA VAL A 125 5.65 -10.64 -2.78
C VAL A 125 6.98 -10.62 -3.54
N THR A 126 7.72 -11.74 -3.55
CA THR A 126 9.02 -11.84 -4.24
C THR A 126 8.90 -12.05 -5.74
N VAL A 127 7.85 -12.74 -6.20
CA VAL A 127 7.61 -13.00 -7.64
C VAL A 127 7.23 -11.72 -8.38
N GLY A 128 6.46 -10.83 -7.76
CA GLY A 128 6.14 -9.55 -8.37
C GLY A 128 5.13 -8.72 -7.60
N PHE A 129 5.20 -7.41 -7.81
CA PHE A 129 4.32 -6.42 -7.19
C PHE A 129 3.69 -5.52 -8.27
N PRO A 130 2.75 -6.04 -9.09
CA PRO A 130 2.13 -5.28 -10.17
C PRO A 130 1.26 -4.13 -9.65
N THR A 131 0.73 -3.28 -10.54
CA THR A 131 -0.25 -2.25 -10.18
C THR A 131 -1.45 -2.88 -9.47
N SER A 132 -1.96 -2.22 -8.44
CA SER A 132 -2.99 -2.71 -7.48
C SER A 132 -2.56 -3.91 -6.64
N ALA A 133 -1.27 -4.30 -6.62
CA ALA A 133 -0.77 -5.29 -5.67
C ALA A 133 -0.73 -4.70 -4.27
N LEU A 134 -1.09 -5.52 -3.30
CA LEU A 134 -0.99 -5.21 -1.88
C LEU A 134 -0.52 -6.45 -1.10
N ALA A 135 0.23 -6.20 -0.04
CA ALA A 135 0.60 -7.20 0.95
C ALA A 135 0.10 -6.73 2.32
N VAL A 136 -0.45 -7.65 3.09
CA VAL A 136 -0.90 -7.41 4.46
C VAL A 136 0.10 -8.06 5.40
N PHE A 137 0.52 -7.28 6.39
CA PHE A 137 1.49 -7.73 7.41
C PHE A 137 0.84 -7.76 8.78
N SER A 138 1.29 -8.69 9.60
CA SER A 138 1.08 -8.68 11.05
C SER A 138 2.38 -8.24 11.73
N TYR A 139 2.25 -7.30 12.66
CA TYR A 139 3.36 -6.78 13.44
C TYR A 139 2.88 -6.47 14.87
N ASP A 140 3.59 -6.96 15.87
CA ASP A 140 3.19 -6.84 17.29
C ASP A 140 4.02 -5.80 18.07
N GLY A 141 5.00 -5.14 17.40
CA GLY A 141 5.85 -4.10 18.01
C GLY A 141 5.29 -2.69 17.89
N ASP A 142 6.02 -1.74 18.43
CA ASP A 142 5.76 -0.31 18.25
C ASP A 142 6.21 0.14 16.85
N TRP A 143 5.49 1.06 16.20
CA TRP A 143 5.83 1.53 14.85
C TRP A 143 7.28 2.04 14.75
N ALA A 144 7.76 2.71 15.80
CA ALA A 144 9.13 3.23 15.86
C ALA A 144 10.22 2.14 15.79
N ASP A 145 9.89 0.90 16.17
CA ASP A 145 10.80 -0.24 16.20
C ASP A 145 10.64 -1.17 14.99
N LEU A 146 9.74 -0.84 14.05
CA LEU A 146 9.58 -1.62 12.82
C LEU A 146 10.88 -1.62 12.02
N ASP A 147 11.37 -2.80 11.64
CA ASP A 147 12.67 -2.95 10.97
C ASP A 147 12.63 -4.07 9.93
N GLU A 148 13.77 -4.31 9.28
CA GLU A 148 13.97 -5.41 8.35
C GLU A 148 13.64 -6.75 9.02
N ALA A 149 12.94 -7.62 8.28
CA ALA A 149 12.55 -8.96 8.72
C ALA A 149 11.87 -8.98 10.11
N SER A 150 10.99 -8.00 10.38
CA SER A 150 10.33 -7.87 11.68
C SER A 150 8.81 -7.99 11.63
N ALA A 151 8.23 -8.14 10.44
CA ALA A 151 6.78 -8.28 10.25
C ALA A 151 6.46 -9.50 9.37
N SER A 152 5.41 -10.23 9.72
CA SER A 152 5.01 -11.43 8.98
C SER A 152 4.00 -11.09 7.89
N VAL A 153 4.26 -11.47 6.64
CA VAL A 153 3.27 -11.38 5.55
C VAL A 153 2.14 -12.37 5.84
N VAL A 154 0.92 -11.90 5.96
CA VAL A 154 -0.26 -12.75 6.24
C VAL A 154 -1.20 -12.89 5.06
N ALA A 155 -1.11 -12.01 4.07
CA ALA A 155 -1.84 -12.12 2.82
C ALA A 155 -1.20 -11.26 1.72
N TYR A 156 -1.37 -11.70 0.48
CA TYR A 156 -1.05 -10.95 -0.73
C TYR A 156 -2.26 -10.93 -1.66
N HIS A 157 -2.47 -9.85 -2.38
CA HIS A 157 -3.55 -9.75 -3.34
C HIS A 157 -3.22 -8.76 -4.46
N VAL A 158 -3.81 -8.98 -5.62
CA VAL A 158 -3.78 -8.03 -6.73
C VAL A 158 -5.21 -7.69 -7.12
N GLY A 159 -5.65 -6.46 -6.80
CA GLY A 159 -6.99 -5.99 -7.17
C GLY A 159 -7.22 -6.11 -8.68
N ARG A 160 -8.34 -6.71 -9.05
CA ARG A 160 -8.81 -6.83 -10.45
C ARG A 160 -10.33 -6.69 -10.45
N GLY A 161 -10.82 -5.59 -11.01
CA GLY A 161 -12.22 -5.25 -11.18
C GLY A 161 -12.71 -5.41 -12.61
#